data_505505cd3b845755cfaf871b1fe7dc13
#
_entry.id   505505cd3b845755cfaf871b1fe7dc13
#
_cell.length_a   1.000
_cell.length_b   1.000
_cell.length_c   1.000
_cell.angle_alpha   90.00
_cell.angle_beta   90.00
_cell.angle_gamma   90.00
#
_symmetry.space_group_name_H-M   'P 1'
#
loop_
_entity.id
_entity.type
_entity.pdbx_description
1 polymer ?
#
loop_
_entity_poly.entity_id
_entity_poly.type
_entity_poly.pdbx_seq_one_letter_code
_entity_poly.pdbx_strand_id
1 'polypeptide(L)'
;MKLNPEQQAAADFQDGICCVIAIPGSGKTLTLSRRIETLVKKYSVDPSEILAVSFTKSASEAIRQKLAPSLNELSSRVHLATIHSFCHFLLRNEGRVFEILSGRDQIIFMRDIMRRLKAKELSIMMVLREISLGKNNMVSVDEFRILYEGDKSMQKIANIYEAYDREKAKRLLLDFDDLLVETHRLLTESEAVKEKYRGIFRHLLVDEWQDTNILQAEILKILVDGNESGTSFYVVGDDYQSIFNFTGASISNILNFSDMFPNAQLMFLSRNYRSTPQILKACHNLIRHNTKKIDKELLTNNPDGEDVIVLESSNEETEALALVNEIRELVDRRGFAYTDIACLYRCHFQSRHLEEAFSRHKIPYHIENGLNFYDRREVKVLLDYLRLIANPNSDEGDEALRSVINVPNRYLGRKFMAELDSFRGGDGIHLYEKLKSMPVELTYLRKNIREFIQLIDPLIEDAENLHPAELIQMLRSALDYDRVVVDSDLPAPDDPKIENLNQLAMAAARFSNIGSFLDYTDSFQNEAISDNRDGVRLSSIHRSKGLEWPVVFVVGLIEGLLPSKKGMMDLDSERRVAFVAISRAMKLLFLSHSLTYMGQPAKKSIFLDEILGVKEPETLS
;
A
#
# COMPACT_ATOMS: atom_id res chain seq x y z
N MET A 1 28.53 -1.86 -16.06
CA MET A 1 28.69 -0.64 -15.27
C MET A 1 29.84 -0.86 -14.28
N LYS A 2 30.82 0.05 -14.18
CA LYS A 2 31.95 -0.07 -13.27
C LYS A 2 31.48 0.40 -11.87
N LEU A 3 31.78 -0.38 -10.83
CA LEU A 3 31.46 -0.02 -9.44
C LEU A 3 32.39 1.12 -8.97
N ASN A 4 31.88 1.97 -8.07
CA ASN A 4 32.72 2.90 -7.33
C ASN A 4 33.49 2.17 -6.20
N PRO A 5 34.47 2.80 -5.53
CA PRO A 5 35.24 2.16 -4.47
C PRO A 5 34.40 1.60 -3.31
N GLU A 6 33.34 2.32 -2.87
CA GLU A 6 32.45 1.89 -1.80
C GLU A 6 31.64 0.64 -2.24
N GLN A 7 31.03 0.70 -3.42
CA GLN A 7 30.30 -0.43 -4.01
C GLN A 7 31.21 -1.64 -4.24
N GLN A 8 32.45 -1.41 -4.71
CA GLN A 8 33.41 -2.49 -4.92
C GLN A 8 33.82 -3.15 -3.61
N ALA A 9 34.12 -2.35 -2.56
CA ALA A 9 34.45 -2.87 -1.24
C ALA A 9 33.30 -3.70 -0.66
N ALA A 10 32.05 -3.20 -0.79
CA ALA A 10 30.85 -3.91 -0.34
C ALA A 10 30.58 -5.19 -1.13
N ALA A 11 30.83 -5.20 -2.46
CA ALA A 11 30.70 -6.39 -3.30
C ALA A 11 31.80 -7.41 -3.04
N ASP A 12 33.00 -6.97 -2.67
CA ASP A 12 34.17 -7.81 -2.39
C ASP A 12 34.23 -8.33 -0.95
N PHE A 13 33.31 -7.93 -0.09
CA PHE A 13 33.21 -8.48 1.27
C PHE A 13 33.15 -10.01 1.20
N GLN A 14 34.01 -10.72 1.91
CA GLN A 14 34.14 -12.17 1.73
C GLN A 14 33.26 -12.95 2.70
N ASP A 15 33.55 -12.88 3.99
CA ASP A 15 32.89 -13.69 5.01
C ASP A 15 32.62 -12.87 6.28
N GLY A 16 31.73 -13.37 7.13
CA GLY A 16 31.31 -12.74 8.37
C GLY A 16 29.98 -12.00 8.25
N ILE A 17 29.77 -11.02 9.12
CA ILE A 17 28.52 -10.27 9.20
C ILE A 17 28.77 -8.84 8.72
N CYS A 18 27.98 -8.39 7.76
CA CYS A 18 28.11 -7.05 7.17
C CYS A 18 26.73 -6.39 7.02
N CYS A 19 26.65 -5.12 7.42
CA CYS A 19 25.53 -4.26 7.11
C CYS A 19 25.99 -3.11 6.21
N VAL A 20 25.39 -3.05 5.02
CA VAL A 20 25.61 -1.97 4.06
C VAL A 20 24.53 -0.93 4.21
N ILE A 21 24.90 0.19 4.80
CA ILE A 21 24.02 1.34 5.01
C ILE A 21 24.11 2.22 3.78
N ALA A 22 23.01 2.31 3.07
CA ALA A 22 22.94 2.98 1.79
C ALA A 22 22.09 4.24 1.83
N ILE A 23 22.28 5.13 0.85
CA ILE A 23 21.39 6.25 0.56
C ILE A 23 20.51 5.94 -0.67
N PRO A 24 19.42 6.70 -0.92
CA PRO A 24 18.65 6.56 -2.15
C PRO A 24 19.54 6.71 -3.39
N GLY A 25 19.28 5.92 -4.43
CA GLY A 25 20.04 6.04 -5.69
C GLY A 25 21.52 5.67 -5.63
N SER A 26 22.00 5.05 -4.53
CA SER A 26 23.40 4.61 -4.39
C SER A 26 23.71 3.26 -5.05
N GLY A 27 22.71 2.61 -5.65
CA GLY A 27 22.88 1.34 -6.32
C GLY A 27 22.86 0.11 -5.40
N LYS A 28 22.06 0.12 -4.32
CA LYS A 28 21.87 -1.01 -3.40
C LYS A 28 21.76 -2.36 -4.10
N THR A 29 20.73 -2.52 -4.93
CA THR A 29 20.44 -3.77 -5.64
C THR A 29 21.54 -4.13 -6.64
N LEU A 30 22.24 -3.15 -7.23
CA LEU A 30 23.40 -3.40 -8.08
C LEU A 30 24.54 -3.99 -7.25
N THR A 31 24.84 -3.39 -6.11
CA THR A 31 25.91 -3.83 -5.21
C THR A 31 25.64 -5.24 -4.69
N LEU A 32 24.37 -5.53 -4.27
CA LEU A 32 23.97 -6.87 -3.86
C LEU A 32 24.12 -7.90 -4.99
N SER A 33 23.70 -7.56 -6.22
CA SER A 33 23.87 -8.45 -7.39
C SER A 33 25.35 -8.70 -7.70
N ARG A 34 26.20 -7.67 -7.61
CA ARG A 34 27.64 -7.80 -7.80
C ARG A 34 28.31 -8.63 -6.69
N ARG A 35 27.81 -8.52 -5.46
CA ARG A 35 28.23 -9.38 -4.35
C ARG A 35 27.98 -10.86 -4.68
N ILE A 36 26.77 -11.20 -5.15
CA ILE A 36 26.45 -12.59 -5.57
C ILE A 36 27.38 -13.04 -6.70
N GLU A 37 27.59 -12.19 -7.70
CA GLU A 37 28.51 -12.50 -8.80
C GLU A 37 29.95 -12.72 -8.30
N THR A 38 30.42 -11.90 -7.37
CA THR A 38 31.75 -12.00 -6.75
C THR A 38 31.90 -13.31 -5.97
N LEU A 39 30.89 -13.70 -5.18
CA LEU A 39 30.88 -14.98 -4.46
C LEU A 39 31.08 -16.16 -5.41
N VAL A 40 30.32 -16.19 -6.50
CA VAL A 40 30.37 -17.31 -7.45
C VAL A 40 31.67 -17.29 -8.27
N LYS A 41 32.07 -16.17 -8.86
CA LYS A 41 33.17 -16.10 -9.81
C LYS A 41 34.55 -15.96 -9.16
N LYS A 42 34.66 -15.14 -8.12
CA LYS A 42 35.94 -14.84 -7.49
C LYS A 42 36.26 -15.78 -6.34
N TYR A 43 35.24 -16.07 -5.52
CA TYR A 43 35.42 -16.93 -4.35
C TYR A 43 34.98 -18.38 -4.57
N SER A 44 34.51 -18.74 -5.79
CA SER A 44 34.11 -20.09 -6.18
C SER A 44 33.06 -20.74 -5.28
N VAL A 45 32.16 -19.91 -4.73
CA VAL A 45 31.03 -20.38 -3.92
C VAL A 45 30.01 -21.05 -4.83
N ASP A 46 29.49 -22.21 -4.42
CA ASP A 46 28.40 -22.86 -5.16
C ASP A 46 27.15 -21.98 -5.09
N PRO A 47 26.54 -21.62 -6.23
CA PRO A 47 25.33 -20.78 -6.24
C PRO A 47 24.18 -21.31 -5.36
N SER A 48 24.09 -22.63 -5.16
CA SER A 48 23.08 -23.26 -4.30
C SER A 48 23.29 -23.01 -2.80
N GLU A 49 24.48 -22.57 -2.39
CA GLU A 49 24.78 -22.17 -1.01
C GLU A 49 24.38 -20.71 -0.72
N ILE A 50 23.89 -19.99 -1.73
CA ILE A 50 23.51 -18.58 -1.61
C ILE A 50 21.99 -18.45 -1.51
N LEU A 51 21.51 -17.88 -0.39
CA LEU A 51 20.14 -17.43 -0.21
C LEU A 51 20.09 -15.90 -0.22
N ALA A 52 19.44 -15.32 -1.20
CA ALA A 52 19.21 -13.87 -1.26
C ALA A 52 17.71 -13.58 -1.09
N VAL A 53 17.41 -12.85 -0.03
CA VAL A 53 16.06 -12.52 0.40
C VAL A 53 15.75 -11.07 0.08
N SER A 54 14.58 -10.82 -0.49
CA SER A 54 14.08 -9.46 -0.74
C SER A 54 12.66 -9.28 -0.20
N PHE A 55 12.24 -8.03 -0.05
CA PHE A 55 10.91 -7.71 0.48
C PHE A 55 9.77 -8.08 -0.49
N THR A 56 9.98 -7.95 -1.81
CA THR A 56 8.96 -8.23 -2.82
C THR A 56 9.43 -9.25 -3.86
N LYS A 57 8.48 -9.95 -4.49
CA LYS A 57 8.76 -10.85 -5.61
C LYS A 57 9.39 -10.11 -6.79
N SER A 58 8.93 -8.88 -7.08
CA SER A 58 9.49 -8.05 -8.15
C SER A 58 10.96 -7.68 -7.90
N ALA A 59 11.35 -7.41 -6.66
CA ALA A 59 12.74 -7.16 -6.30
C ALA A 59 13.61 -8.41 -6.48
N SER A 60 13.14 -9.60 -6.07
CA SER A 60 13.82 -10.87 -6.32
C SER A 60 14.03 -11.11 -7.82
N GLU A 61 13.00 -10.84 -8.63
CA GLU A 61 13.09 -11.01 -10.09
C GLU A 61 14.05 -9.99 -10.73
N ALA A 62 14.06 -8.74 -10.27
CA ALA A 62 15.01 -7.72 -10.71
C ALA A 62 16.47 -8.11 -10.41
N ILE A 63 16.73 -8.74 -9.25
CA ILE A 63 18.05 -9.32 -8.93
C ILE A 63 18.39 -10.44 -9.92
N ARG A 64 17.46 -11.37 -10.19
CA ARG A 64 17.65 -12.47 -11.15
C ARG A 64 18.01 -11.96 -12.55
N GLN A 65 17.27 -10.95 -13.03
CA GLN A 65 17.54 -10.34 -14.34
C GLN A 65 18.92 -9.68 -14.41
N LYS A 66 19.41 -9.09 -13.32
CA LYS A 66 20.77 -8.51 -13.25
C LYS A 66 21.87 -9.59 -13.19
N LEU A 67 21.58 -10.75 -12.62
CA LEU A 67 22.54 -11.88 -12.53
C LEU A 67 22.63 -12.69 -13.83
N ALA A 68 21.53 -12.83 -14.56
CA ALA A 68 21.46 -13.67 -15.75
C ALA A 68 22.55 -13.38 -16.79
N PRO A 69 22.89 -12.12 -17.16
CA PRO A 69 23.93 -11.84 -18.14
C PRO A 69 25.35 -12.23 -17.69
N SER A 70 25.58 -12.32 -16.37
CA SER A 70 26.92 -12.56 -15.82
C SER A 70 27.13 -14.01 -15.37
N LEU A 71 26.10 -14.69 -14.88
CA LEU A 71 26.15 -16.03 -14.33
C LEU A 71 25.53 -17.09 -15.27
N ASN A 72 24.80 -16.67 -16.32
CA ASN A 72 24.10 -17.57 -17.24
C ASN A 72 23.22 -18.59 -16.47
N GLU A 73 23.34 -19.87 -16.76
CA GLU A 73 22.57 -20.94 -16.11
C GLU A 73 22.79 -21.01 -14.59
N LEU A 74 23.97 -20.61 -14.10
CA LEU A 74 24.27 -20.60 -12.66
C LEU A 74 23.36 -19.65 -11.87
N SER A 75 22.82 -18.62 -12.52
CA SER A 75 21.89 -17.67 -11.88
C SER A 75 20.61 -18.35 -11.39
N SER A 76 20.17 -19.43 -12.04
CA SER A 76 18.97 -20.20 -11.64
C SER A 76 19.19 -21.04 -10.37
N ARG A 77 20.43 -21.34 -10.01
CA ARG A 77 20.79 -22.11 -8.82
C ARG A 77 20.89 -21.25 -7.56
N VAL A 78 20.96 -19.92 -7.69
CA VAL A 78 20.89 -18.99 -6.55
C VAL A 78 19.46 -18.97 -6.02
N HIS A 79 19.30 -19.20 -4.73
CA HIS A 79 17.98 -19.13 -4.06
C HIS A 79 17.57 -17.66 -3.87
N LEU A 80 16.76 -17.14 -4.80
CA LEU A 80 16.17 -15.81 -4.73
C LEU A 80 14.72 -15.93 -4.29
N ALA A 81 14.37 -15.40 -3.14
CA ALA A 81 13.05 -15.55 -2.53
C ALA A 81 12.62 -14.32 -1.73
N THR A 82 11.33 -14.22 -1.42
CA THR A 82 10.89 -13.41 -0.28
C THR A 82 11.02 -14.24 1.00
N ILE A 83 11.06 -13.56 2.16
CA ILE A 83 11.16 -14.27 3.44
C ILE A 83 10.01 -15.28 3.63
N HIS A 84 8.77 -14.89 3.29
CA HIS A 84 7.62 -15.80 3.35
C HIS A 84 7.76 -17.01 2.40
N SER A 85 8.30 -16.79 1.20
CA SER A 85 8.55 -17.88 0.25
C SER A 85 9.63 -18.84 0.76
N PHE A 86 10.65 -18.32 1.41
CA PHE A 86 11.68 -19.13 2.07
C PHE A 86 11.08 -19.94 3.23
N CYS A 87 10.30 -19.32 4.11
CA CYS A 87 9.64 -20.01 5.22
C CYS A 87 8.69 -21.12 4.73
N HIS A 88 7.89 -20.81 3.69
CA HIS A 88 7.03 -21.82 3.06
C HIS A 88 7.85 -23.00 2.52
N PHE A 89 8.94 -22.74 1.81
CA PHE A 89 9.84 -23.77 1.29
C PHE A 89 10.42 -24.64 2.43
N LEU A 90 10.92 -24.01 3.49
CA LEU A 90 11.50 -24.70 4.66
C LEU A 90 10.47 -25.62 5.31
N LEU A 91 9.28 -25.12 5.64
CA LEU A 91 8.23 -25.92 6.29
C LEU A 91 7.79 -27.11 5.43
N ARG A 92 7.66 -26.93 4.10
CA ARG A 92 7.33 -28.02 3.18
C ARG A 92 8.42 -29.08 3.12
N ASN A 93 9.67 -28.67 3.06
CA ASN A 93 10.81 -29.61 3.04
C ASN A 93 10.97 -30.41 4.33
N GLU A 94 10.51 -29.87 5.47
CA GLU A 94 10.47 -30.57 6.74
C GLU A 94 9.17 -31.37 6.94
N GLY A 95 8.44 -31.63 5.85
CA GLY A 95 7.28 -32.51 5.85
C GLY A 95 6.02 -31.92 6.48
N ARG A 96 5.96 -30.60 6.73
CA ARG A 96 4.75 -29.96 7.25
C ARG A 96 3.67 -29.93 6.19
N VAL A 97 2.49 -30.44 6.54
CA VAL A 97 1.31 -30.43 5.67
C VAL A 97 0.36 -29.32 6.12
N PHE A 98 0.06 -28.39 5.24
CA PHE A 98 -0.86 -27.28 5.50
C PHE A 98 -1.40 -26.68 4.22
N GLU A 99 -2.50 -25.94 4.29
CA GLU A 99 -3.02 -25.09 3.21
C GLU A 99 -2.90 -23.62 3.62
N ILE A 100 -2.74 -22.73 2.63
CA ILE A 100 -2.63 -21.31 2.87
C ILE A 100 -4.02 -20.68 2.95
N LEU A 101 -4.32 -20.11 4.12
CA LEU A 101 -5.53 -19.32 4.34
C LEU A 101 -5.25 -17.84 4.04
N SER A 102 -5.81 -17.32 2.96
CA SER A 102 -5.54 -15.93 2.55
C SER A 102 -6.73 -15.27 1.84
N GLY A 103 -6.69 -13.96 1.69
CA GLY A 103 -7.64 -13.20 0.91
C GLY A 103 -9.10 -13.38 1.38
N ARG A 104 -9.99 -13.69 0.45
CA ARG A 104 -11.43 -13.86 0.71
C ARG A 104 -11.72 -14.98 1.72
N ASP A 105 -11.00 -16.08 1.62
CA ASP A 105 -11.25 -17.25 2.49
C ASP A 105 -10.85 -16.94 3.93
N GLN A 106 -9.79 -16.17 4.15
CA GLN A 106 -9.39 -15.68 5.46
C GLN A 106 -10.45 -14.76 6.09
N ILE A 107 -11.03 -13.86 5.29
CA ILE A 107 -12.11 -12.97 5.73
C ILE A 107 -13.36 -13.77 6.12
N ILE A 108 -13.76 -14.77 5.31
CA ILE A 108 -14.91 -15.64 5.61
C ILE A 108 -14.65 -16.43 6.89
N PHE A 109 -13.46 -17.00 7.02
CA PHE A 109 -13.06 -17.79 8.19
C PHE A 109 -13.08 -16.95 9.46
N MET A 110 -12.51 -15.73 9.44
CA MET A 110 -12.52 -14.80 10.57
C MET A 110 -13.94 -14.36 10.92
N ARG A 111 -14.78 -14.05 9.93
CA ARG A 111 -16.18 -13.69 10.16
C ARG A 111 -16.97 -14.78 10.89
N ASP A 112 -16.74 -16.03 10.56
CA ASP A 112 -17.40 -17.17 11.23
C ASP A 112 -16.98 -17.30 12.68
N ILE A 113 -15.71 -17.03 13.00
CA ILE A 113 -15.20 -17.03 14.38
C ILE A 113 -15.81 -15.86 15.15
N MET A 114 -15.76 -14.65 14.62
CA MET A 114 -16.31 -13.45 15.26
C MET A 114 -17.81 -13.57 15.51
N ARG A 115 -18.55 -14.19 14.57
CA ARG A 115 -19.99 -14.48 14.74
C ARG A 115 -20.24 -15.43 15.91
N ARG A 116 -19.44 -16.49 16.04
CA ARG A 116 -19.54 -17.46 17.17
C ARG A 116 -19.21 -16.80 18.51
N LEU A 117 -18.26 -15.89 18.55
CA LEU A 117 -17.85 -15.14 19.73
C LEU A 117 -18.70 -13.88 19.98
N LYS A 118 -19.73 -13.62 19.16
CA LYS A 118 -20.62 -12.45 19.25
C LYS A 118 -19.89 -11.11 19.23
N ALA A 119 -18.80 -11.01 18.45
CA ALA A 119 -17.95 -9.82 18.34
C ALA A 119 -18.26 -9.03 17.06
N LYS A 120 -19.55 -8.71 16.81
CA LYS A 120 -20.01 -8.03 15.59
C LYS A 120 -19.60 -6.57 15.53
N GLU A 121 -19.31 -5.95 16.65
CA GLU A 121 -18.90 -4.55 16.78
C GLU A 121 -17.48 -4.28 16.30
N LEU A 122 -16.65 -5.31 16.12
CA LEU A 122 -15.26 -5.17 15.66
C LEU A 122 -15.17 -5.35 14.14
N SER A 123 -14.34 -4.54 13.50
CA SER A 123 -13.99 -4.72 12.09
C SER A 123 -13.12 -5.96 11.91
N ILE A 124 -13.44 -6.82 10.94
CA ILE A 124 -12.64 -7.99 10.59
C ILE A 124 -11.21 -7.58 10.22
N MET A 125 -11.05 -6.50 9.45
CA MET A 125 -9.75 -6.01 9.02
C MET A 125 -8.92 -5.49 10.20
N MET A 126 -9.55 -4.81 11.17
CA MET A 126 -8.90 -4.40 12.40
C MET A 126 -8.41 -5.60 13.20
N VAL A 127 -9.27 -6.60 13.39
CA VAL A 127 -8.92 -7.83 14.15
C VAL A 127 -7.76 -8.57 13.47
N LEU A 128 -7.82 -8.79 12.15
CA LEU A 128 -6.74 -9.42 11.40
C LEU A 128 -5.43 -8.65 11.49
N ARG A 129 -5.49 -7.32 11.43
CA ARG A 129 -4.33 -6.45 11.56
C ARG A 129 -3.69 -6.55 12.96
N GLU A 130 -4.48 -6.48 14.02
CA GLU A 130 -3.95 -6.56 15.40
C GLU A 130 -3.34 -7.95 15.68
N ILE A 131 -3.94 -9.04 15.17
CA ILE A 131 -3.37 -10.38 15.24
C ILE A 131 -2.05 -10.45 14.47
N SER A 132 -2.01 -9.92 13.26
CA SER A 132 -0.80 -9.87 12.43
C SER A 132 0.33 -9.09 13.13
N LEU A 133 0.02 -7.91 13.68
CA LEU A 133 0.99 -7.12 14.45
C LEU A 133 1.49 -7.89 15.68
N GLY A 134 0.61 -8.58 16.41
CA GLY A 134 0.99 -9.43 17.53
C GLY A 134 2.00 -10.51 17.10
N LYS A 135 1.68 -11.28 16.06
CA LYS A 135 2.57 -12.33 15.52
C LYS A 135 3.91 -11.79 15.05
N ASN A 136 3.89 -10.72 14.27
CA ASN A 136 5.10 -10.11 13.71
C ASN A 136 6.01 -9.47 14.75
N ASN A 137 5.47 -9.11 15.92
CA ASN A 137 6.22 -8.64 17.08
C ASN A 137 6.49 -9.75 18.11
N MET A 138 6.22 -11.01 17.76
CA MET A 138 6.42 -12.19 18.64
C MET A 138 5.63 -12.13 19.95
N VAL A 139 4.46 -11.46 19.93
CA VAL A 139 3.57 -11.36 21.09
C VAL A 139 2.57 -12.52 21.07
N SER A 140 2.69 -13.43 22.03
CA SER A 140 1.74 -14.53 22.23
C SER A 140 0.36 -14.01 22.66
N VAL A 141 -0.67 -14.86 22.58
CA VAL A 141 -2.02 -14.49 23.02
C VAL A 141 -2.06 -14.06 24.49
N ASP A 142 -1.29 -14.73 25.35
CA ASP A 142 -1.26 -14.41 26.78
C ASP A 142 -0.53 -13.08 27.04
N GLU A 143 0.58 -12.82 26.37
CA GLU A 143 1.26 -11.53 26.42
C GLU A 143 0.40 -10.41 25.84
N PHE A 144 -0.36 -10.69 24.79
CA PHE A 144 -1.32 -9.73 24.22
C PHE A 144 -2.41 -9.36 25.23
N ARG A 145 -2.91 -10.33 26.01
CA ARG A 145 -3.86 -10.07 27.09
C ARG A 145 -3.28 -9.17 28.17
N ILE A 146 -2.03 -9.40 28.55
CA ILE A 146 -1.33 -8.59 29.57
C ILE A 146 -1.08 -7.18 29.03
N LEU A 147 -0.57 -7.05 27.80
CA LEU A 147 -0.24 -5.78 27.17
C LEU A 147 -1.44 -4.83 27.10
N TYR A 148 -2.63 -5.40 26.87
CA TYR A 148 -3.88 -4.63 26.73
C TYR A 148 -4.83 -4.86 27.92
N GLU A 149 -4.28 -5.07 29.13
CA GLU A 149 -5.10 -5.19 30.34
C GLU A 149 -5.93 -3.91 30.55
N GLY A 150 -7.24 -4.08 30.73
CA GLY A 150 -8.18 -2.96 30.87
C GLY A 150 -8.83 -2.47 29.57
N ASP A 151 -8.31 -2.78 28.39
CA ASP A 151 -8.96 -2.46 27.12
C ASP A 151 -9.92 -3.58 26.70
N LYS A 152 -11.22 -3.33 26.84
CA LYS A 152 -12.27 -4.32 26.55
C LYS A 152 -12.27 -4.78 25.07
N SER A 153 -11.94 -3.90 24.15
CA SER A 153 -11.90 -4.23 22.72
C SER A 153 -10.72 -5.12 22.41
N MET A 154 -9.53 -4.80 22.92
CA MET A 154 -8.33 -5.60 22.74
C MET A 154 -8.43 -6.96 23.47
N GLN A 155 -9.07 -7.03 24.64
CA GLN A 155 -9.35 -8.31 25.30
C GLN A 155 -10.29 -9.21 24.49
N LYS A 156 -11.27 -8.65 23.78
CA LYS A 156 -12.09 -9.40 22.81
C LYS A 156 -11.25 -9.88 21.62
N ILE A 157 -10.34 -9.05 21.11
CA ILE A 157 -9.42 -9.43 20.03
C ILE A 157 -8.52 -10.58 20.50
N ALA A 158 -8.00 -10.58 21.73
CA ALA A 158 -7.23 -11.68 22.28
C ALA A 158 -8.00 -13.02 22.25
N ASN A 159 -9.29 -12.99 22.62
CA ASN A 159 -10.14 -14.19 22.57
C ASN A 159 -10.40 -14.66 21.13
N ILE A 160 -10.52 -13.73 20.19
CA ILE A 160 -10.65 -14.04 18.76
C ILE A 160 -9.33 -14.61 18.23
N TYR A 161 -8.20 -14.06 18.61
CA TYR A 161 -6.85 -14.52 18.24
C TYR A 161 -6.66 -15.98 18.65
N GLU A 162 -6.93 -16.31 19.93
CA GLU A 162 -6.85 -17.69 20.43
C GLU A 162 -7.76 -18.64 19.65
N ALA A 163 -9.02 -18.23 19.40
CA ALA A 163 -9.96 -19.04 18.65
C ALA A 163 -9.53 -19.21 17.19
N TYR A 164 -8.98 -18.16 16.57
CA TYR A 164 -8.50 -18.17 15.20
C TYR A 164 -7.35 -19.16 15.01
N ASP A 165 -6.33 -19.10 15.87
CA ASP A 165 -5.20 -20.02 15.78
C ASP A 165 -5.61 -21.48 16.09
N ARG A 166 -6.46 -21.69 17.09
CA ARG A 166 -7.00 -23.03 17.39
C ARG A 166 -7.80 -23.64 16.25
N GLU A 167 -8.65 -22.86 15.57
CA GLU A 167 -9.47 -23.35 14.47
C GLU A 167 -8.63 -23.59 13.19
N LYS A 168 -7.60 -22.77 12.94
CA LYS A 168 -6.63 -23.00 11.84
C LYS A 168 -5.87 -24.31 12.07
N ALA A 169 -5.33 -24.50 13.28
CA ALA A 169 -4.59 -25.71 13.64
C ALA A 169 -5.41 -26.99 13.41
N LYS A 170 -6.70 -27.01 13.79
CA LYS A 170 -7.59 -28.16 13.56
C LYS A 170 -7.76 -28.53 12.10
N ARG A 171 -7.64 -27.55 11.20
CA ARG A 171 -7.87 -27.72 9.75
C ARG A 171 -6.57 -27.76 8.95
N LEU A 172 -5.42 -27.76 9.59
CA LEU A 172 -4.10 -27.68 8.98
C LEU A 172 -3.97 -26.46 8.04
N LEU A 173 -4.51 -25.32 8.49
CA LEU A 173 -4.44 -24.05 7.77
C LEU A 173 -3.37 -23.15 8.40
N LEU A 174 -2.60 -22.47 7.57
CA LEU A 174 -1.68 -21.40 7.97
C LEU A 174 -1.99 -20.13 7.18
N ASP A 175 -2.02 -18.97 7.84
CA ASP A 175 -1.95 -17.69 7.16
C ASP A 175 -0.47 -17.31 6.85
N PHE A 176 -0.25 -16.17 6.22
CA PHE A 176 1.12 -15.75 5.89
C PHE A 176 1.97 -15.48 7.14
N ASP A 177 1.38 -14.95 8.21
CA ASP A 177 2.11 -14.70 9.45
C ASP A 177 2.48 -16.02 10.14
N ASP A 178 1.62 -17.03 10.06
CA ASP A 178 1.92 -18.36 10.61
C ASP A 178 3.12 -19.02 9.92
N LEU A 179 3.39 -18.74 8.65
CA LEU A 179 4.59 -19.25 7.99
C LEU A 179 5.86 -18.81 8.73
N LEU A 180 5.86 -17.56 9.20
CA LEU A 180 6.99 -17.01 9.96
C LEU A 180 7.03 -17.63 11.37
N VAL A 181 5.89 -17.65 12.08
CA VAL A 181 5.79 -18.19 13.45
C VAL A 181 6.21 -19.65 13.49
N GLU A 182 5.68 -20.49 12.59
CA GLU A 182 6.00 -21.91 12.54
C GLU A 182 7.45 -22.19 12.12
N THR A 183 8.01 -21.37 11.22
CA THR A 183 9.43 -21.46 10.85
C THR A 183 10.31 -21.08 12.03
N HIS A 184 10.02 -19.99 12.72
CA HIS A 184 10.75 -19.58 13.93
C HIS A 184 10.71 -20.67 14.97
N ARG A 185 9.51 -21.21 15.27
CA ARG A 185 9.33 -22.31 16.23
C ARG A 185 10.16 -23.53 15.84
N LEU A 186 10.08 -23.97 14.60
CA LEU A 186 10.79 -25.15 14.11
C LEU A 186 12.32 -25.00 14.22
N LEU A 187 12.84 -23.83 13.85
CA LEU A 187 14.28 -23.54 13.95
C LEU A 187 14.76 -23.41 15.41
N THR A 188 13.89 -22.98 16.32
CA THR A 188 14.21 -22.85 17.75
C THR A 188 14.14 -24.21 18.47
N GLU A 189 13.13 -25.03 18.16
CA GLU A 189 12.89 -26.31 18.83
C GLU A 189 13.77 -27.45 18.28
N SER A 190 14.23 -27.37 17.02
CA SER A 190 14.99 -28.44 16.35
C SER A 190 16.38 -28.01 15.94
N GLU A 191 17.39 -28.33 16.76
CA GLU A 191 18.79 -28.09 16.41
C GLU A 191 19.19 -28.76 15.09
N ALA A 192 18.69 -29.97 14.82
CA ALA A 192 18.99 -30.69 13.59
C ALA A 192 18.48 -29.94 12.34
N VAL A 193 17.30 -29.35 12.39
CA VAL A 193 16.74 -28.53 11.30
C VAL A 193 17.56 -27.26 11.14
N LYS A 194 17.86 -26.57 12.24
CA LYS A 194 18.67 -25.36 12.25
C LYS A 194 20.04 -25.61 11.59
N GLU A 195 20.78 -26.61 12.03
CA GLU A 195 22.09 -26.93 11.46
C GLU A 195 22.02 -27.41 10.00
N LYS A 196 20.96 -28.12 9.61
CA LYS A 196 20.71 -28.47 8.22
C LYS A 196 20.65 -27.24 7.32
N TYR A 197 19.84 -26.21 7.67
CA TYR A 197 19.69 -25.03 6.83
C TYR A 197 20.88 -24.08 6.90
N ARG A 198 21.61 -24.03 8.01
CA ARG A 198 22.92 -23.38 8.12
C ARG A 198 23.94 -24.02 7.17
N GLY A 199 23.96 -25.35 7.10
CA GLY A 199 24.84 -26.09 6.20
C GLY A 199 24.50 -25.89 4.71
N ILE A 200 23.21 -25.76 4.39
CA ILE A 200 22.74 -25.48 3.01
C ILE A 200 23.07 -24.06 2.58
N PHE A 201 22.72 -23.07 3.42
CA PHE A 201 22.84 -21.65 3.07
C PHE A 201 24.01 -20.98 3.81
N ARG A 202 25.20 -21.10 3.22
CA ARG A 202 26.42 -20.50 3.78
C ARG A 202 26.51 -18.98 3.60
N HIS A 203 25.79 -18.45 2.60
CA HIS A 203 25.77 -17.03 2.31
C HIS A 203 24.31 -16.54 2.30
N LEU A 204 23.96 -15.79 3.32
CA LEU A 204 22.63 -15.22 3.51
C LEU A 204 22.68 -13.71 3.21
N LEU A 205 21.97 -13.29 2.18
CA LEU A 205 21.93 -11.90 1.74
C LEU A 205 20.50 -11.36 1.87
N VAL A 206 20.35 -10.12 2.37
CA VAL A 206 19.03 -9.49 2.54
C VAL A 206 19.04 -8.10 1.93
N ASP A 207 18.10 -7.84 1.01
CA ASP A 207 17.82 -6.51 0.47
C ASP A 207 16.72 -5.82 1.28
N GLU A 208 16.76 -4.50 1.38
CA GLU A 208 15.80 -3.65 2.10
C GLU A 208 15.62 -4.08 3.59
N TRP A 209 16.73 -4.30 4.30
CA TRP A 209 16.73 -4.76 5.70
C TRP A 209 15.88 -3.91 6.65
N GLN A 210 15.77 -2.61 6.40
CA GLN A 210 14.96 -1.68 7.19
C GLN A 210 13.45 -1.95 7.12
N ASP A 211 12.99 -2.79 6.20
CA ASP A 211 11.58 -3.14 6.05
C ASP A 211 11.23 -4.50 6.70
N THR A 212 12.19 -5.17 7.34
CA THR A 212 11.95 -6.41 8.07
C THR A 212 11.22 -6.15 9.39
N ASN A 213 10.31 -7.07 9.76
CA ASN A 213 9.71 -7.07 11.10
C ASN A 213 10.61 -7.84 12.09
N ILE A 214 10.24 -7.81 13.38
CA ILE A 214 11.03 -8.44 14.44
C ILE A 214 11.15 -9.95 14.22
N LEU A 215 10.05 -10.62 13.91
CA LEU A 215 10.03 -12.09 13.70
C LEU A 215 10.87 -12.50 12.49
N GLN A 216 10.82 -11.72 11.40
CA GLN A 216 11.67 -11.96 10.24
C GLN A 216 13.15 -11.81 10.56
N ALA A 217 13.52 -10.76 11.30
CA ALA A 217 14.89 -10.56 11.74
C ALA A 217 15.37 -11.70 12.65
N GLU A 218 14.55 -12.17 13.59
CA GLU A 218 14.90 -13.28 14.48
C GLU A 218 15.07 -14.60 13.71
N ILE A 219 14.22 -14.92 12.72
CA ILE A 219 14.40 -16.11 11.87
C ILE A 219 15.77 -16.09 11.18
N LEU A 220 16.14 -14.94 10.59
CA LEU A 220 17.43 -14.79 9.92
C LEU A 220 18.60 -14.85 10.90
N LYS A 221 18.44 -14.26 12.08
CA LYS A 221 19.43 -14.30 13.15
C LYS A 221 19.70 -15.74 13.62
N ILE A 222 18.65 -16.54 13.84
CA ILE A 222 18.80 -17.95 14.21
C ILE A 222 19.64 -18.72 13.18
N LEU A 223 19.55 -18.40 11.90
CA LEU A 223 20.34 -19.03 10.84
C LEU A 223 21.82 -18.58 10.83
N VAL A 224 22.15 -17.49 11.49
CA VAL A 224 23.48 -16.89 11.53
C VAL A 224 24.22 -17.13 12.84
N ASP A 225 23.52 -16.96 13.99
CA ASP A 225 24.11 -17.03 15.32
C ASP A 225 24.66 -18.40 15.70
N GLY A 226 25.78 -18.39 16.43
CA GLY A 226 26.34 -19.58 17.04
C GLY A 226 26.97 -20.60 16.07
N ASN A 227 27.26 -20.18 14.85
CA ASN A 227 27.75 -21.07 13.82
C ASN A 227 29.28 -21.11 13.79
N GLU A 228 29.89 -22.19 14.29
CA GLU A 228 31.33 -22.45 14.12
C GLU A 228 31.73 -22.63 12.63
N SER A 229 30.79 -22.99 11.77
CA SER A 229 30.98 -23.15 10.33
C SER A 229 30.88 -21.84 9.53
N GLY A 230 30.56 -20.70 10.17
CA GLY A 230 30.69 -19.37 9.61
C GLY A 230 29.73 -19.02 8.48
N THR A 231 28.38 -19.05 8.73
CA THR A 231 27.44 -18.48 7.78
C THR A 231 27.70 -16.98 7.59
N SER A 232 28.01 -16.57 6.37
CA SER A 232 28.18 -15.16 6.03
C SER A 232 26.82 -14.49 5.93
N PHE A 233 26.64 -13.38 6.66
CA PHE A 233 25.40 -12.61 6.66
C PHE A 233 25.65 -11.19 6.14
N TYR A 234 24.94 -10.86 5.08
CA TYR A 234 25.13 -9.60 4.38
C TYR A 234 23.78 -8.91 4.16
N VAL A 235 23.58 -7.78 4.80
CA VAL A 235 22.35 -7.01 4.65
C VAL A 235 22.61 -5.67 3.99
N VAL A 236 21.65 -5.21 3.19
CA VAL A 236 21.64 -3.87 2.60
C VAL A 236 20.38 -3.17 2.99
N GLY A 237 20.47 -1.91 3.42
CA GLY A 237 19.31 -1.15 3.83
C GLY A 237 19.52 0.36 3.82
N ASP A 238 18.42 1.08 3.94
CA ASP A 238 18.36 2.53 4.03
C ASP A 238 17.30 2.94 5.06
N ASP A 239 17.70 3.32 6.26
CA ASP A 239 16.80 3.72 7.33
C ASP A 239 15.95 4.96 6.99
N TYR A 240 16.41 5.82 6.06
CA TYR A 240 15.64 6.97 5.57
C TYR A 240 14.44 6.53 4.70
N GLN A 241 14.45 5.30 4.17
CA GLN A 241 13.38 4.73 3.36
C GLN A 241 12.51 3.69 4.08
N SER A 242 12.59 3.58 5.42
CA SER A 242 11.71 2.73 6.21
C SER A 242 10.32 3.35 6.33
N ILE A 243 9.37 2.90 5.52
CA ILE A 243 8.00 3.44 5.43
C ILE A 243 6.90 2.39 5.60
N PHE A 244 7.24 1.14 5.93
CA PHE A 244 6.29 0.04 6.09
C PHE A 244 5.99 -0.33 7.56
N ASN A 245 6.16 0.61 8.49
CA ASN A 245 5.89 0.40 9.93
C ASN A 245 4.45 -0.11 10.18
N PHE A 246 3.48 0.32 9.35
CA PHE A 246 2.09 -0.11 9.45
C PHE A 246 1.86 -1.60 9.12
N THR A 247 2.84 -2.28 8.51
CA THR A 247 2.84 -3.73 8.29
C THR A 247 3.68 -4.49 9.32
N GLY A 248 4.14 -3.83 10.38
CA GLY A 248 4.97 -4.41 11.42
C GLY A 248 6.48 -4.30 11.19
N ALA A 249 6.93 -3.65 10.08
CA ALA A 249 8.36 -3.41 9.87
C ALA A 249 8.94 -2.58 11.02
N SER A 250 10.16 -2.93 11.46
CA SER A 250 10.84 -2.27 12.58
C SER A 250 12.14 -1.63 12.11
N ILE A 251 12.16 -0.31 12.11
CA ILE A 251 13.39 0.44 11.82
C ILE A 251 14.53 0.11 12.81
N SER A 252 14.19 -0.33 14.02
CA SER A 252 15.20 -0.72 15.02
C SER A 252 16.13 -1.83 14.53
N ASN A 253 15.67 -2.68 13.59
CA ASN A 253 16.49 -3.74 13.02
C ASN A 253 17.73 -3.20 12.31
N ILE A 254 17.62 -2.06 11.64
CA ILE A 254 18.79 -1.44 10.98
C ILE A 254 19.52 -0.48 11.90
N LEU A 255 18.82 0.27 12.75
CA LEU A 255 19.45 1.22 13.69
C LEU A 255 20.32 0.52 14.73
N ASN A 256 19.85 -0.63 15.23
CA ASN A 256 20.51 -1.40 16.27
C ASN A 256 21.25 -2.63 15.72
N PHE A 257 21.62 -2.62 14.44
CA PHE A 257 22.27 -3.77 13.81
C PHE A 257 23.55 -4.20 14.51
N SER A 258 24.40 -3.25 14.93
CA SER A 258 25.63 -3.51 15.66
C SER A 258 25.40 -4.08 17.05
N ASP A 259 24.27 -3.76 17.69
CA ASP A 259 23.89 -4.36 18.98
C ASP A 259 23.40 -5.80 18.81
N MET A 260 22.66 -6.05 17.71
CA MET A 260 22.21 -7.40 17.35
C MET A 260 23.37 -8.30 16.92
N PHE A 261 24.39 -7.73 16.27
CA PHE A 261 25.56 -8.43 15.74
C PHE A 261 26.84 -7.66 16.10
N PRO A 262 27.41 -7.87 17.31
CA PRO A 262 28.54 -7.07 17.80
C PRO A 262 29.80 -7.12 16.93
N ASN A 263 29.99 -8.17 16.13
CA ASN A 263 31.14 -8.34 15.26
C ASN A 263 30.85 -7.90 13.79
N ALA A 264 29.74 -7.22 13.57
CA ALA A 264 29.35 -6.81 12.23
C ALA A 264 30.22 -5.68 11.69
N GLN A 265 30.61 -5.81 10.42
CA GLN A 265 31.22 -4.71 9.69
C GLN A 265 30.14 -3.79 9.11
N LEU A 266 30.22 -2.50 9.43
CA LEU A 266 29.37 -1.48 8.80
C LEU A 266 30.08 -0.89 7.59
N MET A 267 29.39 -0.87 6.45
CA MET A 267 29.84 -0.23 5.21
C MET A 267 28.83 0.80 4.75
N PHE A 268 29.28 1.84 4.08
CA PHE A 268 28.41 2.92 3.63
C PHE A 268 28.45 3.05 2.12
N LEU A 269 27.27 3.30 1.51
CA LEU A 269 27.15 3.71 0.12
C LEU A 269 26.64 5.16 0.11
N SER A 270 27.56 6.10 0.10
CA SER A 270 27.28 7.54 0.30
C SER A 270 27.06 8.32 -1.00
N ARG A 271 27.24 7.66 -2.17
CA ARG A 271 27.14 8.32 -3.47
C ARG A 271 25.85 8.01 -4.18
N ASN A 272 25.06 9.05 -4.44
CA ASN A 272 23.83 8.99 -5.24
C ASN A 272 24.15 9.17 -6.72
N TYR A 273 23.55 8.34 -7.56
CA TYR A 273 23.67 8.38 -9.03
C TYR A 273 22.35 8.78 -9.72
N ARG A 274 21.31 9.06 -8.95
CA ARG A 274 19.96 9.34 -9.44
C ARG A 274 19.71 10.83 -9.60
N SER A 275 19.86 11.58 -8.52
CA SER A 275 19.29 12.91 -8.35
C SER A 275 20.35 14.01 -8.52
N THR A 276 19.92 15.21 -8.88
CA THR A 276 20.74 16.41 -8.89
C THR A 276 21.15 16.84 -7.48
N PRO A 277 22.21 17.66 -7.31
CA PRO A 277 22.60 18.19 -6.00
C PRO A 277 21.48 18.96 -5.28
N GLN A 278 20.65 19.69 -6.02
CA GLN A 278 19.53 20.47 -5.47
C GLN A 278 18.47 19.57 -4.83
N ILE A 279 18.10 18.47 -5.49
CA ILE A 279 17.17 17.48 -4.95
C ILE A 279 17.77 16.80 -3.72
N LEU A 280 19.06 16.45 -3.75
CA LEU A 280 19.73 15.86 -2.57
C LEU A 280 19.81 16.82 -1.40
N LYS A 281 20.02 18.11 -1.66
CA LYS A 281 19.97 19.15 -0.62
C LYS A 281 18.59 19.21 0.02
N ALA A 282 17.52 19.14 -0.77
CA ALA A 282 16.15 19.06 -0.28
C ALA A 282 15.93 17.81 0.59
N CYS A 283 16.40 16.64 0.14
CA CYS A 283 16.39 15.40 0.90
C CYS A 283 17.13 15.53 2.24
N HIS A 284 18.33 16.11 2.23
CA HIS A 284 19.12 16.31 3.44
C HIS A 284 18.44 17.27 4.41
N ASN A 285 17.93 18.39 3.91
CA ASN A 285 17.20 19.38 4.71
C ASN A 285 16.03 18.75 5.45
N LEU A 286 15.24 17.90 4.78
CA LEU A 286 14.11 17.23 5.37
C LEU A 286 14.55 16.21 6.43
N ILE A 287 15.42 15.27 6.08
CA ILE A 287 15.69 14.10 6.94
C ILE A 287 16.54 14.44 8.17
N ARG A 288 17.29 15.55 8.15
CA ARG A 288 18.09 15.99 9.32
C ARG A 288 17.25 16.20 10.58
N HIS A 289 15.97 16.50 10.44
CA HIS A 289 15.03 16.70 11.54
C HIS A 289 14.58 15.39 12.22
N ASN A 290 14.87 14.23 11.64
CA ASN A 290 14.59 12.96 12.29
C ASN A 290 15.54 12.71 13.46
N THR A 291 14.96 12.23 14.55
CA THR A 291 15.71 11.87 15.77
C THR A 291 16.27 10.45 15.69
N LYS A 292 15.49 9.52 15.09
CA LYS A 292 15.88 8.11 14.92
C LYS A 292 16.41 7.89 13.51
N LYS A 293 17.70 8.02 13.32
CA LYS A 293 18.39 7.84 12.02
C LYS A 293 19.85 7.50 12.19
N ILE A 294 20.44 6.94 11.13
CA ILE A 294 21.89 6.81 10.98
C ILE A 294 22.37 8.03 10.20
N ASP A 295 23.29 8.82 10.78
CA ASP A 295 23.85 9.97 10.08
C ASP A 295 24.69 9.52 8.88
N LYS A 296 24.32 10.02 7.70
CA LYS A 296 24.92 9.66 6.41
C LYS A 296 25.16 10.91 5.57
N GLU A 297 26.24 10.90 4.82
CA GLU A 297 26.45 11.92 3.80
C GLU A 297 25.68 11.57 2.52
N LEU A 298 25.02 12.57 1.96
CA LEU A 298 24.29 12.47 0.68
C LEU A 298 25.13 13.13 -0.41
N LEU A 299 26.02 12.38 -1.05
CA LEU A 299 26.94 12.88 -2.08
C LEU A 299 26.44 12.55 -3.49
N THR A 300 26.72 13.40 -4.47
CA THR A 300 26.52 13.08 -5.89
C THR A 300 27.59 13.73 -6.76
N ASN A 301 27.84 13.11 -7.91
CA ASN A 301 28.64 13.68 -8.98
C ASN A 301 27.76 14.07 -10.20
N ASN A 302 26.44 13.99 -10.04
CA ASN A 302 25.55 14.45 -11.10
C ASN A 302 25.69 15.96 -11.29
N PRO A 303 25.45 16.48 -12.49
CA PRO A 303 25.51 17.92 -12.75
C PRO A 303 24.45 18.65 -11.92
N ASP A 304 24.69 19.94 -11.72
CA ASP A 304 23.71 20.85 -11.14
C ASP A 304 22.42 20.83 -11.94
N GLY A 305 21.30 20.83 -11.24
CA GLY A 305 19.97 20.93 -11.78
C GLY A 305 19.27 22.23 -11.41
N GLU A 306 17.98 22.25 -11.60
CA GLU A 306 17.13 23.35 -11.15
C GLU A 306 16.82 23.22 -9.66
N ASP A 307 16.56 24.36 -9.04
CA ASP A 307 16.06 24.39 -7.66
C ASP A 307 14.68 23.73 -7.57
N VAL A 308 14.30 23.30 -6.38
CA VAL A 308 12.98 22.74 -6.10
C VAL A 308 11.91 23.80 -6.36
N ILE A 309 10.92 23.45 -7.15
CA ILE A 309 9.84 24.36 -7.57
C ILE A 309 8.63 24.14 -6.66
N VAL A 310 8.09 25.23 -6.11
CA VAL A 310 6.89 25.20 -5.26
C VAL A 310 5.72 25.79 -6.00
N LEU A 311 4.61 25.05 -6.05
CA LEU A 311 3.34 25.47 -6.63
C LEU A 311 2.32 25.70 -5.50
N GLU A 312 1.95 26.96 -5.30
CA GLU A 312 0.88 27.33 -4.38
C GLU A 312 -0.41 27.55 -5.17
N SER A 313 -1.50 27.00 -4.69
CA SER A 313 -2.82 27.08 -5.33
C SER A 313 -3.91 27.44 -4.32
N SER A 314 -5.04 27.98 -4.79
CA SER A 314 -6.14 28.36 -3.90
C SER A 314 -6.86 27.13 -3.32
N ASN A 315 -6.99 26.07 -4.09
CA ASN A 315 -7.65 24.82 -3.70
C ASN A 315 -7.08 23.64 -4.49
N GLU A 316 -7.56 22.42 -4.18
CA GLU A 316 -7.11 21.18 -4.81
C GLU A 316 -7.38 21.10 -6.33
N GLU A 317 -8.40 21.79 -6.84
CA GLU A 317 -8.71 21.83 -8.28
C GLU A 317 -7.73 22.71 -9.03
N THR A 318 -7.45 23.90 -8.49
CA THR A 318 -6.47 24.80 -9.05
C THR A 318 -5.05 24.24 -8.91
N GLU A 319 -4.79 23.43 -7.86
CA GLU A 319 -3.55 22.67 -7.73
C GLU A 319 -3.40 21.68 -8.88
N ALA A 320 -4.41 20.85 -9.14
CA ALA A 320 -4.39 19.90 -10.27
C ALA A 320 -4.25 20.62 -11.64
N LEU A 321 -4.87 21.78 -11.81
CA LEU A 321 -4.74 22.57 -13.04
C LEU A 321 -3.33 23.17 -13.19
N ALA A 322 -2.70 23.61 -12.10
CA ALA A 322 -1.32 24.06 -12.12
C ALA A 322 -0.37 22.93 -12.58
N LEU A 323 -0.57 21.71 -12.08
CA LEU A 323 0.19 20.54 -12.56
C LEU A 323 -0.02 20.30 -14.06
N VAL A 324 -1.27 20.39 -14.57
CA VAL A 324 -1.56 20.26 -16.01
C VAL A 324 -0.74 21.25 -16.83
N ASN A 325 -0.67 22.50 -16.40
CA ASN A 325 0.07 23.55 -17.13
C ASN A 325 1.58 23.27 -17.11
N GLU A 326 2.14 22.89 -15.97
CA GLU A 326 3.56 22.53 -15.86
C GLU A 326 3.90 21.29 -16.69
N ILE A 327 3.06 20.25 -16.66
CA ILE A 327 3.25 19.03 -17.46
C ILE A 327 3.27 19.37 -18.96
N ARG A 328 2.37 20.23 -19.42
CA ARG A 328 2.39 20.69 -20.83
C ARG A 328 3.66 21.46 -21.17
N GLU A 329 4.07 22.38 -20.31
CA GLU A 329 5.33 23.12 -20.50
C GLU A 329 6.53 22.16 -20.60
N LEU A 330 6.58 21.16 -19.74
CA LEU A 330 7.63 20.14 -19.74
C LEU A 330 7.64 19.30 -21.01
N VAL A 331 6.47 18.88 -21.49
CA VAL A 331 6.36 18.02 -22.68
C VAL A 331 6.54 18.85 -23.95
N ASP A 332 5.79 19.95 -24.10
CA ASP A 332 5.72 20.71 -25.35
C ASP A 332 6.99 21.54 -25.62
N ARG A 333 7.63 22.06 -24.57
CA ARG A 333 8.77 22.97 -24.68
C ARG A 333 10.10 22.41 -24.19
N ARG A 334 10.06 21.51 -23.22
CA ARG A 334 11.30 20.99 -22.60
C ARG A 334 11.64 19.57 -23.04
N GLY A 335 10.79 18.93 -23.85
CA GLY A 335 11.04 17.65 -24.52
C GLY A 335 11.00 16.42 -23.60
N PHE A 336 10.33 16.51 -22.45
CA PHE A 336 10.06 15.34 -21.61
C PHE A 336 8.91 14.52 -22.23
N ALA A 337 8.97 13.19 -22.08
CA ALA A 337 7.83 12.34 -22.36
C ALA A 337 6.86 12.31 -21.17
N TYR A 338 5.58 12.03 -21.40
CA TYR A 338 4.63 11.82 -20.28
C TYR A 338 5.07 10.71 -19.33
N THR A 339 5.74 9.68 -19.83
CA THR A 339 6.32 8.58 -19.03
C THR A 339 7.47 9.00 -18.13
N ASP A 340 8.09 10.15 -18.39
CA ASP A 340 9.16 10.71 -17.55
C ASP A 340 8.63 11.41 -16.31
N ILE A 341 7.30 11.56 -16.19
CA ILE A 341 6.64 12.37 -15.18
C ILE A 341 5.83 11.50 -14.23
N ALA A 342 6.00 11.73 -12.93
CA ALA A 342 5.18 11.11 -11.90
C ALA A 342 4.56 12.15 -10.97
N CYS A 343 3.30 11.94 -10.59
CA CYS A 343 2.60 12.69 -9.55
C CYS A 343 2.39 11.76 -8.35
N LEU A 344 2.99 12.10 -7.23
CA LEU A 344 3.02 11.30 -6.02
C LEU A 344 2.14 11.94 -4.95
N TYR A 345 1.25 11.14 -4.36
CA TYR A 345 0.33 11.56 -3.31
C TYR A 345 0.39 10.63 -2.09
N ARG A 346 0.01 11.15 -0.93
CA ARG A 346 0.01 10.38 0.32
C ARG A 346 -1.13 9.38 0.39
N CYS A 347 -2.31 9.77 -0.01
CA CYS A 347 -3.54 8.98 0.06
C CYS A 347 -4.21 8.86 -1.31
N HIS A 348 -4.79 7.69 -1.58
CA HIS A 348 -5.42 7.40 -2.87
C HIS A 348 -6.54 8.36 -3.26
N PHE A 349 -7.31 8.88 -2.30
CA PHE A 349 -8.41 9.81 -2.60
C PHE A 349 -7.94 11.12 -3.25
N GLN A 350 -6.68 11.52 -3.04
CA GLN A 350 -6.11 12.72 -3.67
C GLN A 350 -6.00 12.60 -5.21
N SER A 351 -6.00 11.36 -5.75
CA SER A 351 -5.87 11.16 -7.19
C SER A 351 -7.07 11.68 -7.99
N ARG A 352 -8.27 11.80 -7.38
CA ARG A 352 -9.49 12.23 -8.09
C ARG A 352 -9.32 13.54 -8.86
N HIS A 353 -8.84 14.59 -8.20
CA HIS A 353 -8.67 15.89 -8.86
C HIS A 353 -7.64 15.85 -9.97
N LEU A 354 -6.58 15.03 -9.82
CA LEU A 354 -5.58 14.83 -10.87
C LEU A 354 -6.18 14.06 -12.05
N GLU A 355 -6.89 12.97 -11.79
CA GLU A 355 -7.57 12.16 -12.80
C GLU A 355 -8.56 13.02 -13.61
N GLU A 356 -9.43 13.79 -12.93
CA GLU A 356 -10.39 14.70 -13.54
C GLU A 356 -9.71 15.79 -14.39
N ALA A 357 -8.65 16.42 -13.87
CA ALA A 357 -7.93 17.45 -14.58
C ALA A 357 -7.19 16.88 -15.80
N PHE A 358 -6.54 15.73 -15.66
CA PHE A 358 -5.79 15.11 -16.76
C PHE A 358 -6.72 14.64 -17.89
N SER A 359 -7.83 13.98 -17.58
CA SER A 359 -8.83 13.60 -18.57
C SER A 359 -9.40 14.83 -19.29
N ARG A 360 -9.86 15.85 -18.57
CA ARG A 360 -10.42 17.09 -19.15
C ARG A 360 -9.44 17.77 -20.11
N HIS A 361 -8.16 17.74 -19.77
CA HIS A 361 -7.10 18.37 -20.54
C HIS A 361 -6.38 17.41 -21.49
N LYS A 362 -6.87 16.17 -21.64
CA LYS A 362 -6.33 15.13 -22.54
C LYS A 362 -4.85 14.83 -22.30
N ILE A 363 -4.43 14.84 -21.02
CA ILE A 363 -3.12 14.36 -20.60
C ILE A 363 -3.24 12.86 -20.34
N PRO A 364 -2.48 12.02 -21.09
CA PRO A 364 -2.50 10.58 -20.84
C PRO A 364 -1.90 10.29 -19.47
N TYR A 365 -2.54 9.41 -18.70
CA TYR A 365 -2.04 9.01 -17.39
C TYR A 365 -2.26 7.52 -17.12
N HIS A 366 -1.51 6.98 -16.19
CA HIS A 366 -1.60 5.61 -15.69
C HIS A 366 -1.55 5.59 -14.17
N ILE A 367 -2.48 4.86 -13.54
CA ILE A 367 -2.50 4.70 -12.08
C ILE A 367 -1.76 3.42 -11.73
N GLU A 368 -0.63 3.56 -11.03
CA GLU A 368 0.20 2.42 -10.64
C GLU A 368 -0.57 1.46 -9.72
N ASN A 369 -0.88 0.25 -10.26
CA ASN A 369 -1.58 -0.82 -9.55
C ASN A 369 -2.85 -0.36 -8.81
N GLY A 370 -3.57 0.62 -9.35
CA GLY A 370 -4.78 1.21 -8.78
C GLY A 370 -5.98 1.14 -9.71
N LEU A 371 -7.16 1.40 -9.16
CA LEU A 371 -8.39 1.66 -9.89
C LEU A 371 -8.58 3.17 -9.99
N ASN A 372 -9.17 3.62 -11.09
CA ASN A 372 -9.66 4.99 -11.21
C ASN A 372 -10.63 5.31 -10.07
N PHE A 373 -10.75 6.58 -9.73
CA PHE A 373 -11.58 7.00 -8.59
C PHE A 373 -13.01 6.48 -8.70
N TYR A 374 -13.64 6.64 -9.86
CA TYR A 374 -15.04 6.24 -10.07
C TYR A 374 -15.26 4.73 -10.21
N ASP A 375 -14.19 3.94 -10.39
CA ASP A 375 -14.22 2.46 -10.42
C ASP A 375 -14.02 1.83 -9.03
N ARG A 376 -13.70 2.61 -8.00
CA ARG A 376 -13.56 2.10 -6.65
C ARG A 376 -14.89 1.56 -6.16
N ARG A 377 -14.87 0.38 -5.54
CA ARG A 377 -16.10 -0.34 -5.18
C ARG A 377 -17.08 0.49 -4.35
N GLU A 378 -16.59 1.21 -3.35
CA GLU A 378 -17.41 2.05 -2.48
C GLU A 378 -18.05 3.22 -3.23
N VAL A 379 -17.36 3.77 -4.22
CA VAL A 379 -17.84 4.85 -5.09
C VAL A 379 -18.84 4.29 -6.10
N LYS A 380 -18.45 3.22 -6.81
CA LYS A 380 -19.27 2.59 -7.87
C LYS A 380 -20.65 2.16 -7.37
N VAL A 381 -20.75 1.59 -6.18
CA VAL A 381 -22.05 1.18 -5.61
C VAL A 381 -22.99 2.37 -5.44
N LEU A 382 -22.51 3.52 -4.97
CA LEU A 382 -23.38 4.71 -4.89
C LEU A 382 -23.75 5.25 -6.28
N LEU A 383 -22.83 5.25 -7.23
CA LEU A 383 -23.13 5.60 -8.62
C LEU A 383 -24.18 4.66 -9.21
N ASP A 384 -24.09 3.35 -8.96
CA ASP A 384 -25.09 2.38 -9.42
C ASP A 384 -26.47 2.61 -8.75
N TYR A 385 -26.51 3.06 -7.48
CA TYR A 385 -27.77 3.53 -6.88
C TYR A 385 -28.33 4.75 -7.60
N LEU A 386 -27.49 5.72 -7.97
CA LEU A 386 -27.93 6.89 -8.73
C LEU A 386 -28.43 6.50 -10.13
N ARG A 387 -27.76 5.56 -10.82
CA ARG A 387 -28.20 5.03 -12.13
C ARG A 387 -29.56 4.35 -12.03
N LEU A 388 -29.75 3.51 -11.02
CA LEU A 388 -31.04 2.86 -10.78
C LEU A 388 -32.16 3.87 -10.53
N ILE A 389 -31.90 4.93 -9.77
CA ILE A 389 -32.87 5.97 -9.44
C ILE A 389 -33.18 6.84 -10.66
N ALA A 390 -32.17 7.19 -11.46
CA ALA A 390 -32.35 8.00 -12.66
C ALA A 390 -33.07 7.26 -13.80
N ASN A 391 -32.74 5.98 -14.00
CA ASN A 391 -33.19 5.19 -15.14
C ASN A 391 -33.63 3.77 -14.75
N PRO A 392 -34.67 3.58 -13.89
CA PRO A 392 -35.04 2.28 -13.36
C PRO A 392 -35.53 1.29 -14.45
N ASN A 393 -36.06 1.82 -15.57
CA ASN A 393 -36.62 1.08 -16.68
C ASN A 393 -35.71 1.15 -17.94
N SER A 394 -34.45 0.76 -17.77
CA SER A 394 -33.44 0.71 -18.82
C SER A 394 -32.49 -0.47 -18.60
N ASP A 395 -31.71 -0.84 -19.63
CA ASP A 395 -30.65 -1.85 -19.49
C ASP A 395 -29.59 -1.43 -18.46
N GLU A 396 -29.26 -0.14 -18.40
CA GLU A 396 -28.37 0.43 -17.39
C GLU A 396 -28.96 0.30 -15.97
N GLY A 397 -30.25 0.57 -15.81
CA GLY A 397 -30.97 0.36 -14.55
C GLY A 397 -31.00 -1.10 -14.11
N ASP A 398 -31.10 -2.02 -15.05
CA ASP A 398 -31.04 -3.47 -14.78
C ASP A 398 -29.66 -3.89 -14.27
N GLU A 399 -28.58 -3.40 -14.89
CA GLU A 399 -27.21 -3.64 -14.43
C GLU A 399 -26.96 -3.01 -13.05
N ALA A 400 -27.42 -1.79 -12.85
CA ALA A 400 -27.34 -1.08 -11.58
C ALA A 400 -28.07 -1.84 -10.47
N LEU A 401 -29.29 -2.32 -10.72
CA LEU A 401 -30.05 -3.13 -9.77
C LEU A 401 -29.29 -4.39 -9.35
N ARG A 402 -28.66 -5.11 -10.29
CA ARG A 402 -27.85 -6.30 -10.00
C ARG A 402 -26.69 -5.98 -9.06
N SER A 403 -26.08 -4.80 -9.21
CA SER A 403 -24.97 -4.31 -8.38
C SER A 403 -25.42 -3.98 -6.95
N VAL A 404 -26.56 -3.31 -6.79
CA VAL A 404 -26.95 -2.69 -5.52
C VAL A 404 -27.97 -3.45 -4.68
N ILE A 405 -28.77 -4.34 -5.26
CA ILE A 405 -29.90 -4.99 -4.58
C ILE A 405 -29.48 -5.71 -3.27
N ASN A 406 -28.28 -6.24 -3.22
CA ASN A 406 -27.72 -6.93 -2.06
C ASN A 406 -26.62 -6.14 -1.33
N VAL A 407 -26.57 -4.82 -1.46
CA VAL A 407 -25.68 -3.92 -0.75
C VAL A 407 -26.48 -2.79 -0.09
N PRO A 408 -26.61 -2.77 1.25
CA PRO A 408 -26.19 -3.76 2.26
C PRO A 408 -26.74 -5.17 2.02
N ASN A 409 -26.17 -6.17 2.73
CA ASN A 409 -26.61 -7.55 2.56
C ASN A 409 -28.10 -7.74 2.94
N ARG A 410 -28.95 -8.05 1.94
CA ARG A 410 -30.40 -8.30 2.06
C ARG A 410 -30.75 -9.77 1.79
N TYR A 411 -29.75 -10.66 1.67
CA TYR A 411 -29.94 -12.06 1.27
C TYR A 411 -30.52 -12.24 -0.14
N LEU A 412 -30.50 -11.19 -0.98
CA LEU A 412 -30.93 -11.18 -2.37
C LEU A 412 -29.74 -11.47 -3.30
N GLY A 413 -29.10 -12.63 -3.09
CA GLY A 413 -27.87 -13.01 -3.78
C GLY A 413 -28.13 -13.66 -5.17
N ARG A 414 -27.08 -14.32 -5.71
CA ARG A 414 -27.08 -14.88 -7.08
C ARG A 414 -28.28 -15.76 -7.39
N LYS A 415 -28.73 -16.62 -6.44
CA LYS A 415 -29.86 -17.51 -6.64
C LYS A 415 -31.15 -16.71 -6.86
N PHE A 416 -31.38 -15.70 -6.01
CA PHE A 416 -32.56 -14.82 -6.14
C PHE A 416 -32.50 -14.03 -7.46
N MET A 417 -31.36 -13.52 -7.86
CA MET A 417 -31.20 -12.80 -9.12
C MET A 417 -31.47 -13.69 -10.33
N ALA A 418 -31.02 -14.94 -10.31
CA ALA A 418 -31.36 -15.90 -11.38
C ALA A 418 -32.87 -16.22 -11.47
N GLU A 419 -33.56 -16.26 -10.32
CA GLU A 419 -35.02 -16.40 -10.26
C GLU A 419 -35.74 -15.17 -10.83
N LEU A 420 -35.26 -13.95 -10.49
CA LEU A 420 -35.76 -12.67 -10.99
C LEU A 420 -35.56 -12.53 -12.51
N ASP A 421 -34.40 -12.94 -13.02
CA ASP A 421 -34.10 -12.95 -14.46
C ASP A 421 -35.05 -13.86 -15.24
N SER A 422 -35.33 -15.03 -14.70
CA SER A 422 -36.21 -16.03 -15.32
C SER A 422 -37.72 -15.71 -15.18
N PHE A 423 -38.07 -14.77 -14.30
CA PHE A 423 -39.46 -14.38 -14.07
C PHE A 423 -40.03 -13.63 -15.28
N ARG A 424 -41.11 -14.17 -15.85
CA ARG A 424 -41.84 -13.58 -16.99
C ARG A 424 -42.93 -12.62 -16.45
N GLY A 425 -42.56 -11.39 -16.18
CA GLY A 425 -43.52 -10.34 -15.79
C GLY A 425 -44.28 -9.70 -16.95
N GLY A 426 -43.90 -10.00 -18.20
CA GLY A 426 -44.39 -9.42 -19.45
C GLY A 426 -43.23 -9.19 -20.44
N ASP A 427 -43.54 -8.98 -21.74
CA ASP A 427 -42.50 -8.67 -22.73
C ASP A 427 -41.97 -7.25 -22.55
N GLY A 428 -40.66 -7.09 -22.49
CA GLY A 428 -39.99 -5.78 -22.37
C GLY A 428 -39.99 -5.14 -20.98
N ILE A 429 -40.33 -5.89 -19.91
CA ILE A 429 -40.32 -5.37 -18.54
C ILE A 429 -38.94 -5.50 -17.94
N HIS A 430 -38.41 -4.39 -17.41
CA HIS A 430 -37.11 -4.28 -16.73
C HIS A 430 -37.12 -4.91 -15.33
N LEU A 431 -35.93 -5.19 -14.79
CA LEU A 431 -35.78 -5.96 -13.55
C LEU A 431 -36.39 -5.28 -12.33
N TYR A 432 -36.42 -3.95 -12.27
CA TYR A 432 -37.02 -3.25 -11.13
C TYR A 432 -38.52 -3.44 -11.06
N GLU A 433 -39.24 -3.41 -12.20
CA GLU A 433 -40.68 -3.69 -12.25
C GLU A 433 -40.96 -5.20 -12.05
N LYS A 434 -40.10 -6.08 -12.54
CA LYS A 434 -40.17 -7.52 -12.22
C LYS A 434 -40.04 -7.75 -10.71
N LEU A 435 -39.11 -7.04 -10.02
CA LEU A 435 -38.92 -7.14 -8.57
C LEU A 435 -40.18 -6.76 -7.80
N LYS A 436 -40.92 -5.75 -8.26
CA LYS A 436 -42.19 -5.31 -7.64
C LYS A 436 -43.29 -6.32 -7.80
N SER A 437 -43.32 -7.04 -8.91
CA SER A 437 -44.43 -7.94 -9.29
C SER A 437 -44.16 -9.42 -8.99
N MET A 438 -42.89 -9.83 -8.80
CA MET A 438 -42.52 -11.22 -8.58
C MET A 438 -43.06 -11.77 -7.24
N PRO A 439 -43.80 -12.89 -7.24
CA PRO A 439 -44.23 -13.53 -6.01
C PRO A 439 -43.03 -14.16 -5.28
N VAL A 440 -42.87 -13.88 -4.01
CA VAL A 440 -41.78 -14.39 -3.17
C VAL A 440 -42.39 -15.15 -1.99
N GLU A 441 -42.08 -16.43 -1.85
CA GLU A 441 -42.65 -17.30 -0.81
C GLU A 441 -42.04 -17.01 0.58
N LEU A 442 -40.72 -16.81 0.63
CA LEU A 442 -39.99 -16.63 1.89
C LEU A 442 -40.26 -15.26 2.52
N THR A 443 -40.84 -15.27 3.70
CA THR A 443 -41.33 -14.07 4.40
C THR A 443 -40.18 -13.04 4.63
N TYR A 444 -39.00 -13.50 4.98
CA TYR A 444 -37.87 -12.58 5.23
C TYR A 444 -37.38 -11.94 3.93
N LEU A 445 -37.36 -12.66 2.79
CA LEU A 445 -36.98 -12.07 1.50
C LEU A 445 -38.04 -11.06 1.06
N ARG A 446 -39.33 -11.37 1.23
CA ARG A 446 -40.43 -10.45 0.93
C ARG A 446 -40.34 -9.18 1.74
N LYS A 447 -39.96 -9.27 3.02
CA LYS A 447 -39.70 -8.11 3.87
C LYS A 447 -38.55 -7.27 3.34
N ASN A 448 -37.40 -7.88 3.05
CA ASN A 448 -36.23 -7.19 2.57
C ASN A 448 -36.43 -6.50 1.21
N ILE A 449 -37.18 -7.14 0.30
CA ILE A 449 -37.58 -6.55 -0.97
C ILE A 449 -38.49 -5.36 -0.77
N ARG A 450 -39.49 -5.47 0.12
CA ARG A 450 -40.38 -4.36 0.44
C ARG A 450 -39.60 -3.16 1.02
N GLU A 451 -38.69 -3.39 1.94
CA GLU A 451 -37.85 -2.33 2.52
C GLU A 451 -36.97 -1.66 1.46
N PHE A 452 -36.44 -2.46 0.50
CA PHE A 452 -35.68 -1.92 -0.62
C PHE A 452 -36.55 -1.04 -1.53
N ILE A 453 -37.75 -1.52 -1.93
CA ILE A 453 -38.68 -0.77 -2.77
C ILE A 453 -39.15 0.51 -2.05
N GLN A 454 -39.48 0.44 -0.76
CA GLN A 454 -39.87 1.61 0.05
C GLN A 454 -38.79 2.67 0.16
N LEU A 455 -37.51 2.27 0.07
CA LEU A 455 -36.39 3.21 0.02
C LEU A 455 -36.24 3.85 -1.37
N ILE A 456 -36.37 3.06 -2.43
CA ILE A 456 -36.02 3.48 -3.79
C ILE A 456 -37.18 4.18 -4.51
N ASP A 457 -38.43 3.73 -4.38
CA ASP A 457 -39.58 4.34 -5.08
C ASP A 457 -39.72 5.84 -4.86
N PRO A 458 -39.68 6.38 -3.62
CA PRO A 458 -39.78 7.82 -3.42
C PRO A 458 -38.63 8.62 -4.06
N LEU A 459 -37.43 8.01 -4.13
CA LEU A 459 -36.27 8.64 -4.75
C LEU A 459 -36.35 8.63 -6.28
N ILE A 460 -37.00 7.62 -6.88
CA ILE A 460 -37.31 7.59 -8.32
C ILE A 460 -38.38 8.67 -8.65
N GLU A 461 -39.42 8.77 -7.85
CA GLU A 461 -40.50 9.75 -8.06
C GLU A 461 -40.00 11.20 -8.00
N ASP A 462 -39.00 11.48 -7.17
CA ASP A 462 -38.44 12.83 -6.98
C ASP A 462 -37.07 13.03 -7.68
N ALA A 463 -36.64 12.11 -8.52
CA ALA A 463 -35.31 12.08 -9.11
C ALA A 463 -34.94 13.36 -9.88
N GLU A 464 -35.92 14.02 -10.53
CA GLU A 464 -35.72 15.24 -11.29
C GLU A 464 -35.44 16.46 -10.37
N ASN A 465 -35.91 16.44 -9.13
CA ASN A 465 -35.77 17.54 -8.18
C ASN A 465 -34.61 17.35 -7.21
N LEU A 466 -34.10 16.12 -7.09
CA LEU A 466 -33.03 15.81 -6.14
C LEU A 466 -31.66 16.26 -6.65
N HIS A 467 -30.96 17.01 -5.80
CA HIS A 467 -29.56 17.37 -6.06
C HIS A 467 -28.65 16.13 -5.86
N PRO A 468 -27.74 15.80 -6.79
CA PRO A 468 -26.92 14.58 -6.71
C PRO A 468 -26.16 14.41 -5.40
N ALA A 469 -25.58 15.49 -4.85
CA ALA A 469 -24.87 15.44 -3.58
C ALA A 469 -25.79 15.14 -2.38
N GLU A 470 -27.00 15.70 -2.38
CA GLU A 470 -28.00 15.42 -1.34
C GLU A 470 -28.45 13.98 -1.40
N LEU A 471 -28.73 13.47 -2.61
CA LEU A 471 -29.11 12.07 -2.82
C LEU A 471 -28.02 11.10 -2.33
N ILE A 472 -26.74 11.40 -2.60
CA ILE A 472 -25.62 10.61 -2.08
C ILE A 472 -25.65 10.59 -0.55
N GLN A 473 -25.87 11.73 0.12
CA GLN A 473 -25.94 11.79 1.58
C GLN A 473 -27.17 11.05 2.14
N MET A 474 -28.32 11.17 1.47
CA MET A 474 -29.53 10.43 1.84
C MET A 474 -29.31 8.92 1.74
N LEU A 475 -28.70 8.43 0.65
CA LEU A 475 -28.38 7.02 0.46
C LEU A 475 -27.37 6.52 1.51
N ARG A 476 -26.29 7.28 1.78
CA ARG A 476 -25.31 6.94 2.83
C ARG A 476 -25.99 6.77 4.19
N SER A 477 -26.87 7.71 4.54
CA SER A 477 -27.59 7.68 5.80
C SER A 477 -28.61 6.54 5.87
N ALA A 478 -29.47 6.41 4.85
CA ALA A 478 -30.53 5.40 4.83
C ALA A 478 -30.03 3.95 4.76
N LEU A 479 -28.89 3.74 4.12
CA LEU A 479 -28.25 2.43 4.00
C LEU A 479 -27.27 2.13 5.14
N ASP A 480 -27.01 3.08 6.04
CA ASP A 480 -25.87 3.03 6.98
C ASP A 480 -24.56 2.68 6.26
N TYR A 481 -24.38 3.29 5.06
CA TYR A 481 -23.42 2.83 4.06
C TYR A 481 -21.98 2.95 4.53
N ASP A 482 -21.67 3.95 5.33
CA ASP A 482 -20.33 4.15 5.90
C ASP A 482 -19.90 2.94 6.74
N ARG A 483 -20.81 2.37 7.54
CA ARG A 483 -20.56 1.12 8.28
C ARG A 483 -20.40 -0.08 7.35
N VAL A 484 -21.21 -0.15 6.32
CA VAL A 484 -21.17 -1.26 5.34
C VAL A 484 -19.83 -1.28 4.61
N VAL A 485 -19.31 -0.12 4.24
CA VAL A 485 -18.07 0.04 3.47
C VAL A 485 -16.83 -0.28 4.31
N VAL A 486 -16.83 0.16 5.57
CA VAL A 486 -15.71 -0.08 6.49
C VAL A 486 -15.81 -1.46 7.17
N ASP A 487 -16.99 -2.11 7.11
CA ASP A 487 -17.31 -3.35 7.82
C ASP A 487 -17.08 -3.20 9.34
N SER A 488 -17.51 -2.05 9.90
CA SER A 488 -17.34 -1.68 11.30
C SER A 488 -18.54 -0.90 11.82
N ASP A 489 -18.97 -1.17 13.05
CA ASP A 489 -20.07 -0.43 13.71
C ASP A 489 -19.69 1.01 14.08
N LEU A 490 -18.39 1.33 14.08
CA LEU A 490 -17.85 2.66 14.37
C LEU A 490 -16.83 3.05 13.30
N PRO A 491 -17.28 3.50 12.10
CA PRO A 491 -16.36 3.96 11.08
C PRO A 491 -15.59 5.20 11.55
N ALA A 492 -14.26 5.17 11.39
CA ALA A 492 -13.45 6.35 11.69
C ALA A 492 -13.66 7.40 10.60
N PRO A 493 -13.88 8.67 10.94
CA PRO A 493 -14.09 9.72 9.95
C PRO A 493 -12.90 9.90 8.97
N ASP A 494 -11.71 9.48 9.37
CA ASP A 494 -10.49 9.52 8.58
C ASP A 494 -10.18 8.20 7.83
N ASP A 495 -11.16 7.27 7.75
CA ASP A 495 -11.02 6.07 6.94
C ASP A 495 -10.94 6.45 5.44
N PRO A 496 -9.96 5.92 4.69
CA PRO A 496 -9.80 6.24 3.27
C PRO A 496 -11.03 5.98 2.40
N LYS A 497 -11.87 5.01 2.75
CA LYS A 497 -13.10 4.73 2.02
C LYS A 497 -14.19 5.76 2.32
N ILE A 498 -14.30 6.19 3.58
CA ILE A 498 -15.20 7.29 3.95
C ILE A 498 -14.78 8.57 3.23
N GLU A 499 -13.49 8.82 3.15
CA GLU A 499 -12.97 9.96 2.41
C GLU A 499 -13.29 9.88 0.92
N ASN A 500 -13.22 8.69 0.29
CA ASN A 500 -13.69 8.51 -1.09
C ASN A 500 -15.18 8.88 -1.26
N LEU A 501 -16.04 8.52 -0.30
CA LEU A 501 -17.45 8.89 -0.32
C LEU A 501 -17.67 10.41 -0.14
N ASN A 502 -16.84 11.06 0.68
CA ASN A 502 -16.87 12.51 0.84
C ASN A 502 -16.44 13.21 -0.46
N GLN A 503 -15.38 12.72 -1.10
CA GLN A 503 -14.92 13.22 -2.39
C GLN A 503 -15.98 13.03 -3.50
N LEU A 504 -16.71 11.91 -3.49
CA LEU A 504 -17.82 11.69 -4.42
C LEU A 504 -18.95 12.73 -4.23
N ALA A 505 -19.36 12.98 -2.98
CA ALA A 505 -20.38 13.96 -2.67
C ALA A 505 -19.97 15.38 -3.09
N MET A 506 -18.68 15.73 -2.88
CA MET A 506 -18.14 17.03 -3.33
C MET A 506 -18.12 17.15 -4.86
N ALA A 507 -17.76 16.09 -5.59
CA ALA A 507 -17.83 16.08 -7.04
C ALA A 507 -19.26 16.31 -7.53
N ALA A 508 -20.22 15.61 -6.91
CA ALA A 508 -21.64 15.68 -7.24
C ALA A 508 -22.26 17.07 -6.95
N ALA A 509 -21.72 17.80 -5.96
CA ALA A 509 -22.24 19.12 -5.58
C ALA A 509 -22.14 20.20 -6.69
N ARG A 510 -21.41 19.94 -7.75
CA ARG A 510 -21.27 20.86 -8.91
C ARG A 510 -22.36 20.71 -9.96
N PHE A 511 -23.19 19.69 -9.83
CA PHE A 511 -24.18 19.33 -10.83
C PHE A 511 -25.58 19.57 -10.30
N SER A 512 -26.45 20.11 -11.17
CA SER A 512 -27.83 20.42 -10.80
C SER A 512 -28.78 19.24 -10.85
N ASN A 513 -28.42 18.15 -11.55
CA ASN A 513 -29.24 16.96 -11.70
C ASN A 513 -28.40 15.69 -11.79
N ILE A 514 -29.03 14.53 -11.53
CA ILE A 514 -28.37 13.23 -11.45
C ILE A 514 -27.81 12.82 -12.83
N GLY A 515 -28.55 13.03 -13.93
CA GLY A 515 -28.12 12.64 -15.25
C GLY A 515 -26.81 13.29 -15.68
N SER A 516 -26.69 14.62 -15.53
CA SER A 516 -25.46 15.35 -15.87
C SER A 516 -24.26 14.93 -15.01
N PHE A 517 -24.49 14.53 -13.77
CA PHE A 517 -23.44 13.99 -12.93
C PHE A 517 -22.99 12.59 -13.38
N LEU A 518 -23.94 11.71 -13.74
CA LEU A 518 -23.62 10.38 -14.26
C LEU A 518 -22.89 10.46 -15.59
N ASP A 519 -23.35 11.29 -16.54
CA ASP A 519 -22.66 11.54 -17.83
C ASP A 519 -21.21 11.99 -17.58
N TYR A 520 -21.02 12.87 -16.60
CA TYR A 520 -19.68 13.31 -16.20
C TYR A 520 -18.82 12.16 -15.69
N THR A 521 -19.34 11.31 -14.78
CA THR A 521 -18.57 10.17 -14.25
C THR A 521 -18.24 9.14 -15.32
N ASP A 522 -19.14 8.90 -16.26
CA ASP A 522 -18.96 7.93 -17.34
C ASP A 522 -17.93 8.39 -18.36
N SER A 523 -17.77 9.71 -18.56
CA SER A 523 -16.71 10.24 -19.42
C SER A 523 -15.32 9.83 -18.95
N PHE A 524 -15.09 9.73 -17.63
CA PHE A 524 -13.80 9.29 -17.07
C PHE A 524 -13.60 7.77 -17.16
N GLN A 525 -14.66 6.98 -17.06
CA GLN A 525 -14.57 5.52 -17.19
C GLN A 525 -14.20 5.11 -18.63
N ASN A 526 -14.71 5.82 -19.61
CA ASN A 526 -14.47 5.52 -21.03
C ASN A 526 -13.07 5.99 -21.51
N GLU A 527 -12.53 7.09 -20.98
CA GLU A 527 -11.22 7.62 -21.37
C GLU A 527 -10.04 6.90 -20.68
N ALA A 528 -10.26 6.37 -19.47
CA ALA A 528 -9.23 5.68 -18.69
C ALA A 528 -8.91 4.25 -19.18
N ILE A 529 -9.65 3.72 -20.14
CA ILE A 529 -9.50 2.34 -20.68
C ILE A 529 -8.29 2.19 -21.63
N SER A 530 -7.54 3.23 -21.92
CA SER A 530 -6.21 2.95 -22.41
C SER A 530 -5.35 2.52 -21.21
N ASP A 531 -5.00 1.23 -21.14
CA ASP A 531 -3.84 0.69 -20.42
C ASP A 531 -2.57 1.37 -21.00
N ASN A 532 -2.61 2.71 -20.95
CA ASN A 532 -1.66 3.58 -21.63
C ASN A 532 -0.45 3.72 -20.71
N ARG A 533 0.39 2.67 -20.75
CA ARG A 533 1.71 2.69 -20.12
C ARG A 533 2.57 3.88 -20.55
N ASP A 534 2.10 4.68 -21.53
CA ASP A 534 2.79 5.82 -22.09
C ASP A 534 2.36 7.17 -21.47
N GLY A 535 1.57 7.15 -20.38
CA GLY A 535 1.09 8.35 -19.69
C GLY A 535 1.89 8.75 -18.44
N VAL A 536 1.52 9.91 -17.89
CA VAL A 536 2.00 10.40 -16.57
C VAL A 536 1.66 9.37 -15.49
N ARG A 537 2.60 9.08 -14.61
CA ARG A 537 2.40 8.12 -13.52
C ARG A 537 1.70 8.77 -12.33
N LEU A 538 0.52 8.26 -11.98
CA LEU A 538 -0.17 8.60 -10.73
C LEU A 538 0.07 7.48 -9.72
N SER A 539 0.70 7.80 -8.59
CA SER A 539 1.05 6.78 -7.60
C SER A 539 0.97 7.31 -6.17
N SER A 540 0.59 6.45 -5.24
CA SER A 540 0.84 6.77 -3.84
C SER A 540 2.34 6.70 -3.54
N ILE A 541 2.80 7.52 -2.59
CA ILE A 541 4.22 7.55 -2.18
C ILE A 541 4.71 6.15 -1.78
N HIS A 542 3.91 5.36 -1.07
CA HIS A 542 4.30 4.00 -0.67
C HIS A 542 4.56 3.07 -1.87
N ARG A 543 3.75 3.18 -2.91
CA ARG A 543 3.92 2.36 -4.13
C ARG A 543 5.06 2.84 -5.00
N SER A 544 5.46 4.10 -4.88
CA SER A 544 6.60 4.67 -5.62
C SER A 544 7.96 4.22 -5.08
N LYS A 545 8.01 3.56 -3.91
CA LYS A 545 9.26 3.04 -3.36
C LYS A 545 9.91 2.04 -4.33
N GLY A 546 11.20 2.25 -4.60
CA GLY A 546 11.96 1.46 -5.58
C GLY A 546 11.88 1.98 -7.03
N LEU A 547 10.94 2.88 -7.35
CA LEU A 547 10.80 3.52 -8.65
C LEU A 547 11.55 4.87 -8.70
N GLU A 548 11.70 5.44 -9.90
CA GLU A 548 12.35 6.74 -10.12
C GLU A 548 11.91 7.34 -11.44
N TRP A 549 11.82 8.67 -11.50
CA TRP A 549 11.41 9.40 -12.70
C TRP A 549 12.24 10.67 -12.89
N PRO A 550 12.46 11.08 -14.14
CA PRO A 550 13.09 12.36 -14.45
C PRO A 550 12.43 13.56 -13.76
N VAL A 551 11.10 13.58 -13.71
CA VAL A 551 10.29 14.65 -13.13
C VAL A 551 9.32 14.08 -12.11
N VAL A 552 9.30 14.64 -10.91
CA VAL A 552 8.36 14.24 -9.84
C VAL A 552 7.63 15.46 -9.31
N PHE A 553 6.30 15.33 -9.26
CA PHE A 553 5.41 16.22 -8.51
C PHE A 553 5.00 15.51 -7.22
N VAL A 554 5.21 16.16 -6.07
CA VAL A 554 4.67 15.72 -4.78
C VAL A 554 3.51 16.64 -4.44
N VAL A 555 2.29 16.09 -4.38
CA VAL A 555 1.06 16.88 -4.30
C VAL A 555 0.43 16.84 -2.92
N GLY A 556 -0.25 17.93 -2.55
CA GLY A 556 -0.99 18.03 -1.30
C GLY A 556 -0.08 18.11 -0.08
N LEU A 557 0.97 18.93 -0.12
CA LEU A 557 1.84 19.21 1.02
C LEU A 557 1.15 20.16 2.02
N ILE A 558 0.09 19.66 2.64
CA ILE A 558 -0.67 20.33 3.69
C ILE A 558 -0.77 19.45 4.94
N GLU A 559 -0.87 20.07 6.12
CA GLU A 559 -1.08 19.36 7.38
C GLU A 559 -2.39 18.57 7.34
N GLY A 560 -2.35 17.32 7.80
CA GLY A 560 -3.47 16.39 7.72
C GLY A 560 -3.48 15.48 6.46
N LEU A 561 -2.68 15.82 5.43
CA LEU A 561 -2.41 14.96 4.27
C LEU A 561 -0.98 14.44 4.28
N LEU A 562 0.01 15.31 4.24
CA LEU A 562 1.43 14.97 4.34
C LEU A 562 2.14 16.05 5.20
N PRO A 563 2.32 15.82 6.51
CA PRO A 563 2.02 14.61 7.27
C PRO A 563 0.52 14.32 7.38
N SER A 564 0.16 13.03 7.44
CA SER A 564 -1.23 12.59 7.65
C SER A 564 -1.69 12.90 9.09
N LYS A 565 -3.01 12.98 9.33
CA LYS A 565 -3.55 13.23 10.68
C LYS A 565 -2.99 12.26 11.73
N LYS A 566 -2.91 10.97 11.42
CA LYS A 566 -2.30 9.95 12.30
C LYS A 566 -0.78 10.09 12.38
N GLY A 567 -0.15 10.46 11.27
CA GLY A 567 1.29 10.65 11.17
C GLY A 567 1.82 11.87 11.93
N MET A 568 0.94 12.81 12.31
CA MET A 568 1.32 13.91 13.22
C MET A 568 1.81 13.42 14.60
N MET A 569 1.45 12.19 15.00
CA MET A 569 1.93 11.58 16.24
C MET A 569 3.31 10.94 16.09
N ASP A 570 3.76 10.65 14.87
CA ASP A 570 5.08 10.10 14.56
C ASP A 570 5.65 10.80 13.32
N LEU A 571 6.12 12.03 13.54
CA LEU A 571 6.67 12.86 12.47
C LEU A 571 7.91 12.25 11.83
N ASP A 572 8.73 11.48 12.58
CA ASP A 572 9.89 10.80 12.03
C ASP A 572 9.49 9.80 10.93
N SER A 573 8.43 9.03 11.14
CA SER A 573 7.90 8.10 10.13
C SER A 573 7.28 8.83 8.93
N GLU A 574 6.47 9.85 9.14
CA GLU A 574 5.86 10.62 8.04
C GLU A 574 6.92 11.42 7.26
N ARG A 575 7.98 11.88 7.92
CA ARG A 575 9.10 12.54 7.24
C ARG A 575 9.87 11.59 6.33
N ARG A 576 9.99 10.29 6.70
CA ARG A 576 10.52 9.25 5.79
C ARG A 576 9.60 9.03 4.59
N VAL A 577 8.29 9.10 4.76
CA VAL A 577 7.36 9.02 3.62
C VAL A 577 7.59 10.20 2.67
N ALA A 578 7.66 11.43 3.18
CA ALA A 578 7.99 12.60 2.37
C ALA A 578 9.38 12.49 1.72
N PHE A 579 10.38 11.99 2.47
CA PHE A 579 11.72 11.73 1.95
C PHE A 579 11.72 10.73 0.80
N VAL A 580 10.95 9.63 0.91
CA VAL A 580 10.80 8.68 -0.20
C VAL A 580 10.23 9.41 -1.42
N ALA A 581 9.18 10.23 -1.26
CA ALA A 581 8.57 10.94 -2.37
C ALA A 581 9.57 11.82 -3.13
N ILE A 582 10.26 12.72 -2.43
CA ILE A 582 11.20 13.65 -3.06
C ILE A 582 12.44 12.95 -3.63
N SER A 583 12.87 11.83 -3.02
CA SER A 583 14.02 11.05 -3.50
C SER A 583 13.72 10.21 -4.75
N ARG A 584 12.48 10.23 -5.26
CA ARG A 584 12.13 9.60 -6.55
C ARG A 584 12.54 10.45 -7.73
N ALA A 585 12.73 11.75 -7.55
CA ALA A 585 13.10 12.68 -8.60
C ALA A 585 14.56 12.53 -9.04
N MET A 586 14.76 12.53 -10.36
CA MET A 586 16.09 12.51 -10.95
C MET A 586 16.58 13.92 -11.34
N LYS A 587 15.75 14.68 -12.05
CA LYS A 587 16.13 15.97 -12.65
C LYS A 587 15.35 17.14 -12.08
N LEU A 588 14.04 17.02 -11.95
CA LEU A 588 13.14 18.09 -11.52
C LEU A 588 12.23 17.60 -10.39
N LEU A 589 12.06 18.45 -9.38
CA LEU A 589 11.17 18.23 -8.26
C LEU A 589 10.22 19.42 -8.10
N PHE A 590 8.93 19.13 -8.21
CA PHE A 590 7.85 20.05 -7.93
C PHE A 590 7.15 19.64 -6.64
N LEU A 591 6.89 20.62 -5.79
CA LEU A 591 6.15 20.46 -4.54
C LEU A 591 4.90 21.32 -4.62
N SER A 592 3.71 20.76 -4.39
CA SER A 592 2.50 21.55 -4.46
C SER A 592 1.69 21.52 -3.17
N HIS A 593 1.02 22.64 -2.88
CA HIS A 593 0.08 22.76 -1.79
C HIS A 593 -1.06 23.71 -2.13
N SER A 594 -2.19 23.55 -1.46
CA SER A 594 -3.36 24.41 -1.60
C SER A 594 -3.65 25.17 -0.31
N LEU A 595 -4.22 26.39 -0.43
CA LEU A 595 -4.63 27.24 0.69
C LEU A 595 -5.93 26.77 1.34
N THR A 596 -6.77 26.07 0.59
CA THR A 596 -7.97 25.41 1.10
C THR A 596 -8.00 23.95 0.62
N TYR A 597 -8.60 23.09 1.44
CA TYR A 597 -8.83 21.69 1.10
C TYR A 597 -10.22 21.28 1.55
N MET A 598 -11.00 20.68 0.65
CA MET A 598 -12.42 20.33 0.91
C MET A 598 -13.24 21.53 1.42
N GLY A 599 -12.99 22.71 0.86
CA GLY A 599 -13.67 23.94 1.23
C GLY A 599 -13.29 24.52 2.60
N GLN A 600 -12.32 23.94 3.29
CA GLN A 600 -11.81 24.41 4.57
C GLN A 600 -10.40 24.99 4.42
N PRO A 601 -10.03 26.01 5.20
CA PRO A 601 -8.66 26.53 5.23
C PRO A 601 -7.67 25.39 5.53
N ALA A 602 -6.61 25.29 4.73
CA ALA A 602 -5.56 24.30 4.90
C ALA A 602 -4.25 24.97 5.31
N LYS A 603 -3.54 24.36 6.25
CA LYS A 603 -2.23 24.81 6.67
C LYS A 603 -1.16 24.10 5.84
N LYS A 604 -0.21 24.88 5.33
CA LYS A 604 0.97 24.38 4.64
C LYS A 604 1.70 23.33 5.51
N SER A 605 2.15 22.26 4.88
CA SER A 605 2.92 21.20 5.54
C SER A 605 4.21 21.74 6.16
N ILE A 606 4.52 21.35 7.39
CA ILE A 606 5.82 21.61 8.03
C ILE A 606 6.97 21.05 7.18
N PHE A 607 6.74 19.93 6.47
CA PHE A 607 7.76 19.32 5.62
C PHE A 607 8.16 20.20 4.44
N LEU A 608 7.27 21.08 3.95
CA LEU A 608 7.63 22.00 2.89
C LEU A 608 8.70 23.00 3.34
N ASP A 609 8.56 23.57 4.54
CA ASP A 609 9.55 24.48 5.10
C ASP A 609 10.87 23.77 5.43
N GLU A 610 10.79 22.55 5.95
CA GLU A 610 11.96 21.72 6.20
C GLU A 610 12.73 21.39 4.91
N ILE A 611 12.03 20.97 3.82
CA ILE A 611 12.62 20.67 2.51
C ILE A 611 13.35 21.90 1.94
N LEU A 612 12.73 23.07 2.02
CA LEU A 612 13.29 24.32 1.52
C LEU A 612 14.41 24.87 2.41
N GLY A 613 14.59 24.32 3.63
CA GLY A 613 15.59 24.78 4.59
C GLY A 613 15.26 26.15 5.17
N VAL A 614 13.98 26.51 5.22
CA VAL A 614 13.51 27.72 5.90
C VAL A 614 13.74 27.54 7.39
N LYS A 615 14.52 28.43 8.01
CA LYS A 615 14.71 28.42 9.47
C LYS A 615 13.38 28.78 10.13
N GLU A 616 12.95 27.98 11.09
CA GLU A 616 11.87 28.42 12.00
C GLU A 616 12.24 29.78 12.58
N PRO A 617 11.28 30.75 12.62
CA PRO A 617 11.53 31.98 13.36
C PRO A 617 11.85 31.58 14.81
N GLU A 618 12.98 32.02 15.31
CA GLU A 618 13.36 31.82 16.71
C GLU A 618 12.18 32.28 17.57
N THR A 619 11.49 31.33 18.18
CA THR A 619 10.49 31.66 19.21
C THR A 619 11.25 32.36 20.32
N LEU A 620 11.13 33.67 20.37
CA LEU A 620 11.57 34.47 21.50
C LEU A 620 10.90 33.88 22.75
N SER A 621 11.71 33.16 23.53
CA SER A 621 11.37 32.59 24.83
C SER A 621 11.11 33.69 25.87
#